data_8b3896994e068f911a416cc10dfe5b93
#
_entry.id   8b3896994e068f911a416cc10dfe5b93
#
_cell.length_a   1.000
_cell.length_b   1.000
_cell.length_c   1.000
_cell.angle_alpha   90.00
_cell.angle_beta   90.00
_cell.angle_gamma   90.00
#
_symmetry.space_group_name_H-M   'P 1'
#
loop_
_entity.id
_entity.type
_entity.pdbx_description
1 polymer ?
#
loop_
_entity_poly.entity_id
_entity_poly.type
_entity_poly.pdbx_seq_one_letter_code
_entity_poly.pdbx_strand_id
1 'polypeptide(L)'
;MPNSIPEKAWSYISADFITKLSLAQGYDAILVVVDRFTKMGHFIPTTEKTSTEGLARLFRDNIWKLHGLPDSIISDRGPQFAAGIIKELNHMLEIETKLSTVFYP
;
A
#
# COMPACT_ATOMS: atom_id res chain seq x y z
N MET A 1 -24.28 3.98 -17.25
CA MET A 1 -23.44 4.60 -16.68
C MET A 1 -22.26 4.01 -16.41
N PRO A 2 -21.51 4.22 -17.04
CA PRO A 2 -20.38 3.53 -16.91
C PRO A 2 -19.37 4.03 -16.08
N ASN A 3 -19.54 4.98 -15.39
CA ASN A 3 -18.50 5.46 -14.79
C ASN A 3 -17.96 4.76 -13.77
N SER A 4 -16.79 4.62 -13.69
CA SER A 4 -16.05 3.95 -12.74
C SER A 4 -15.73 4.75 -11.56
N ILE A 5 -16.58 5.56 -11.15
CA ILE A 5 -16.37 6.33 -9.94
C ILE A 5 -16.40 5.35 -8.77
N PRO A 6 -15.35 5.29 -7.98
CA PRO A 6 -15.35 4.38 -6.86
C PRO A 6 -16.36 4.83 -5.85
N GLU A 7 -17.24 3.93 -5.47
CA GLU A 7 -18.23 4.22 -4.46
C GLU A 7 -17.74 3.83 -3.09
N LYS A 8 -16.60 3.16 -3.00
CA LYS A 8 -16.09 2.68 -1.74
C LYS A 8 -14.77 3.34 -1.45
N ALA A 9 -14.63 3.89 -0.26
CA ALA A 9 -13.37 4.46 0.17
C ALA A 9 -12.26 3.40 0.17
N TRP A 10 -11.06 3.80 -0.15
CA TRP A 10 -9.86 2.97 -0.17
C TRP A 10 -9.84 1.89 -1.24
N SER A 11 -10.71 1.98 -2.23
CA SER A 11 -10.69 1.07 -3.37
C SER A 11 -9.70 1.51 -4.42
N TYR A 12 -9.60 2.81 -4.66
CA TYR A 12 -8.70 3.35 -5.68
C TYR A 12 -7.76 4.31 -4.97
N ILE A 13 -6.50 3.95 -4.89
CA ILE A 13 -5.54 4.71 -4.12
C ILE A 13 -4.33 5.09 -4.96
N SER A 14 -3.62 6.11 -4.51
CA SER A 14 -2.30 6.43 -5.04
C SER A 14 -1.28 6.13 -3.95
N ALA A 15 -0.12 5.62 -4.34
CA ALA A 15 0.96 5.30 -3.43
C ALA A 15 2.25 5.87 -4.00
N ASP A 16 2.88 6.78 -3.27
CA ASP A 16 4.12 7.40 -3.69
C ASP A 16 5.17 7.30 -2.61
N PHE A 17 6.42 7.16 -3.02
CA PHE A 17 7.52 6.99 -2.12
C PHE A 17 8.44 8.19 -2.28
N ILE A 18 8.47 9.06 -1.29
CA ILE A 18 9.26 10.29 -1.31
C ILE A 18 10.52 10.06 -0.52
N THR A 19 11.67 10.31 -1.14
CA THR A 19 12.96 10.01 -0.53
C THR A 19 13.78 11.29 -0.33
N LYS A 20 14.95 11.13 0.25
CA LYS A 20 15.90 12.21 0.47
C LYS A 20 15.36 13.31 1.37
N LEU A 21 14.62 12.90 2.37
CA LEU A 21 14.09 13.81 3.37
C LEU A 21 14.98 13.77 4.61
N SER A 22 14.85 14.79 5.44
CA SER A 22 15.58 14.84 6.71
C SER A 22 14.53 14.85 7.80
N LEU A 23 14.16 13.69 8.26
CA LEU A 23 13.11 13.53 9.26
C LEU A 23 13.72 13.12 10.59
N ALA A 24 12.93 13.25 11.65
CA ALA A 24 13.37 12.85 12.97
C ALA A 24 13.52 11.33 13.08
N GLN A 25 14.31 10.89 14.03
CA GLN A 25 14.43 9.48 14.39
C GLN A 25 15.00 8.58 13.29
N GLY A 26 15.83 9.15 12.43
CA GLY A 26 16.52 8.34 11.42
C GLY A 26 15.73 8.02 10.17
N TYR A 27 14.55 8.57 10.03
CA TYR A 27 13.77 8.38 8.81
C TYR A 27 14.21 9.37 7.74
N ASP A 28 14.28 8.94 6.50
CA ASP A 28 14.63 9.81 5.37
C ASP A 28 13.68 9.61 4.18
N ALA A 29 12.58 8.94 4.39
CA ALA A 29 11.60 8.71 3.33
C ALA A 29 10.20 8.60 3.92
N ILE A 30 9.20 8.81 3.08
CA ILE A 30 7.79 8.66 3.47
C ILE A 30 7.06 7.89 2.38
N LEU A 31 6.32 6.88 2.78
CA LEU A 31 5.35 6.26 1.89
C LEU A 31 4.03 7.01 2.05
N VAL A 32 3.56 7.64 0.99
CA VAL A 32 2.34 8.43 1.01
C VAL A 32 1.25 7.65 0.28
N VAL A 33 0.16 7.35 0.97
CA VAL A 33 -0.95 6.61 0.39
C VAL A 33 -2.21 7.45 0.52
N VAL A 34 -2.84 7.78 -0.60
CA VAL A 34 -4.02 8.65 -0.63
C VAL A 34 -5.19 7.93 -1.26
N ASP A 35 -6.33 7.97 -0.58
CA ASP A 35 -7.57 7.47 -1.14
C ASP A 35 -8.10 8.48 -2.15
N ARG A 36 -8.27 8.04 -3.37
CA ARG A 36 -8.70 8.94 -4.44
C ARG A 36 -10.15 9.38 -4.32
N PHE A 37 -10.93 8.65 -3.55
CA PHE A 37 -12.34 9.00 -3.36
C PHE A 37 -12.51 10.07 -2.27
N THR A 38 -11.96 9.85 -1.08
CA THR A 38 -12.12 10.78 0.03
C THR A 38 -11.03 11.84 0.11
N LYS A 39 -9.92 11.63 -0.57
CA LYS A 39 -8.72 12.48 -0.53
C LYS A 39 -7.97 12.39 0.80
N MET A 40 -8.34 11.47 1.66
CA MET A 40 -7.61 11.26 2.91
C MET A 40 -6.34 10.49 2.64
N GLY A 41 -5.32 10.73 3.43
CA GLY A 41 -4.02 10.11 3.21
C GLY A 41 -3.39 9.58 4.48
N HIS A 42 -2.50 8.61 4.30
CA HIS A 42 -1.62 8.11 5.34
C HIS A 42 -0.19 8.44 4.92
N PHE A 43 0.58 8.97 5.86
CA PHE A 43 1.97 9.32 5.61
C PHE A 43 2.81 8.45 6.55
N ILE A 44 3.52 7.49 6.01
CA ILE A 44 4.21 6.48 6.79
C ILE A 44 5.72 6.71 6.68
N PRO A 45 6.39 7.19 7.75
CA PRO A 45 7.83 7.39 7.72
C PRO A 45 8.57 6.07 7.58
N THR A 46 9.63 6.08 6.81
CA THR A 46 10.46 4.90 6.62
C THR A 46 11.85 5.36 6.13
N THR A 47 12.62 4.46 5.57
CA THR A 47 13.93 4.80 5.02
C THR A 47 13.94 4.51 3.53
N GLU A 48 14.79 5.24 2.80
CA GLU A 48 14.86 5.05 1.35
C GLU A 48 15.45 3.70 0.98
N LYS A 49 16.06 3.00 1.93
CA LYS A 49 16.60 1.67 1.70
C LYS A 49 15.53 0.57 1.80
N THR A 50 14.32 0.94 2.18
CA THR A 50 13.24 -0.03 2.32
C THR A 50 12.94 -0.69 0.98
N SER A 51 12.90 -2.02 0.97
CA SER A 51 12.63 -2.78 -0.24
C SER A 51 11.16 -2.71 -0.63
N THR A 52 10.82 -3.17 -1.83
CA THR A 52 9.43 -3.26 -2.26
C THR A 52 8.63 -4.13 -1.30
N GLU A 53 9.21 -5.22 -0.82
CA GLU A 53 8.56 -6.06 0.17
C GLU A 53 8.32 -5.28 1.46
N GLY A 54 9.29 -4.49 1.90
CA GLY A 54 9.15 -3.66 3.08
C GLY A 54 8.05 -2.61 2.92
N LEU A 55 7.97 -1.99 1.76
CA LEU A 55 6.90 -1.03 1.48
C LEU A 55 5.54 -1.72 1.48
N ALA A 56 5.45 -2.93 0.93
CA ALA A 56 4.20 -3.67 0.95
C ALA A 56 3.78 -4.04 2.38
N ARG A 57 4.73 -4.33 3.25
CA ARG A 57 4.42 -4.58 4.66
C ARG A 57 3.87 -3.33 5.35
N LEU A 58 4.45 -2.17 5.07
CA LEU A 58 3.94 -0.92 5.60
C LEU A 58 2.53 -0.67 5.10
N PHE A 59 2.29 -0.93 3.83
CA PHE A 59 0.98 -0.79 3.23
C PHE A 59 -0.01 -1.75 3.89
N ARG A 60 0.38 -3.01 4.08
CA ARG A 60 -0.47 -3.99 4.72
C ARG A 60 -0.87 -3.53 6.13
N ASP A 61 0.11 -3.10 6.92
CA ASP A 61 -0.12 -2.80 8.32
C ASP A 61 -0.89 -1.51 8.54
N ASN A 62 -0.73 -0.54 7.65
CA ASN A 62 -1.34 0.78 7.84
C ASN A 62 -2.56 1.03 6.96
N ILE A 63 -2.72 0.31 5.89
CA ILE A 63 -3.81 0.54 4.93
C ILE A 63 -4.71 -0.69 4.85
N TRP A 64 -4.15 -1.84 4.47
CA TRP A 64 -4.94 -3.04 4.24
C TRP A 64 -5.67 -3.49 5.50
N LYS A 65 -4.99 -3.49 6.64
CA LYS A 65 -5.63 -3.94 7.88
C LYS A 65 -6.74 -3.00 8.34
N LEU A 66 -6.66 -1.73 7.96
CA LEU A 66 -7.67 -0.76 8.35
C LEU A 66 -8.80 -0.66 7.34
N HIS A 67 -8.49 -0.77 6.06
CA HIS A 67 -9.44 -0.41 5.00
C HIS A 67 -9.73 -1.53 4.00
N GLY A 68 -9.03 -2.64 4.08
CA GLY A 68 -9.15 -3.73 3.12
C GLY A 68 -8.22 -3.56 1.92
N LEU A 69 -8.21 -4.54 1.04
CA LEU A 69 -7.38 -4.48 -0.16
C LEU A 69 -7.98 -3.53 -1.17
N PRO A 70 -7.17 -2.69 -1.80
CA PRO A 70 -7.69 -1.80 -2.82
C PRO A 70 -7.90 -2.56 -4.13
N ASP A 71 -8.76 -2.01 -4.98
CA ASP A 71 -8.96 -2.56 -6.31
C ASP A 71 -7.87 -2.09 -7.25
N SER A 72 -7.30 -0.93 -7.00
CA SER A 72 -6.29 -0.36 -7.88
C SER A 72 -5.34 0.55 -7.12
N ILE A 73 -4.06 0.47 -7.48
CA ILE A 73 -3.01 1.34 -6.96
C ILE A 73 -2.35 2.03 -8.14
N ILE A 74 -2.21 3.35 -8.06
CA ILE A 74 -1.43 4.10 -9.05
C ILE A 74 -0.29 4.83 -8.34
N SER A 75 0.73 5.22 -9.08
CA SER A 75 1.88 5.90 -8.52
C SER A 75 2.57 6.77 -9.56
N ASP A 76 3.11 7.92 -9.10
CA ASP A 76 3.92 8.77 -9.97
C ASP A 76 5.23 8.09 -10.32
N ARG A 77 5.65 7.08 -9.59
CA ARG A 77 6.89 6.33 -9.90
C ARG A 77 6.67 5.33 -11.02
N GLY A 78 5.47 5.27 -11.56
CA GLY A 78 5.15 4.44 -12.69
C GLY A 78 4.45 3.15 -12.34
N PRO A 79 3.92 2.47 -13.36
CA PRO A 79 3.14 1.26 -13.11
C PRO A 79 3.94 0.11 -12.54
N GLN A 80 5.25 0.08 -12.77
CA GLN A 80 6.08 -1.00 -12.24
C GLN A 80 6.19 -0.92 -10.72
N PHE A 81 6.25 0.28 -10.18
CA PHE A 81 6.30 0.47 -8.74
C PHE A 81 5.00 -0.02 -8.09
N ALA A 82 3.86 0.40 -8.63
CA ALA A 82 2.56 -0.02 -8.12
C ALA A 82 2.36 -1.53 -8.26
N ALA A 83 2.76 -2.08 -9.41
CA ALA A 83 2.64 -3.51 -9.66
C ALA A 83 3.50 -4.33 -8.68
N GLY A 84 4.68 -3.82 -8.33
CA GLY A 84 5.54 -4.48 -7.36
C GLY A 84 4.89 -4.57 -5.99
N ILE A 85 4.26 -3.49 -5.54
CA ILE A 85 3.56 -3.50 -4.25
C ILE A 85 2.39 -4.49 -4.29
N ILE A 86 1.60 -4.46 -5.37
CA ILE A 86 0.46 -5.37 -5.52
C ILE A 86 0.92 -6.83 -5.51
N LYS A 87 2.02 -7.12 -6.19
CA LYS A 87 2.55 -8.46 -6.23
C LYS A 87 2.92 -8.96 -4.85
N GLU A 88 3.58 -8.12 -4.05
CA GLU A 88 3.97 -8.49 -2.70
C GLU A 88 2.76 -8.63 -1.78
N LEU A 89 1.75 -7.79 -1.95
CA LEU A 89 0.52 -7.90 -1.16
C LEU A 89 -0.20 -9.21 -1.48
N ASN A 90 -0.29 -9.59 -2.74
CA ASN A 90 -0.90 -10.84 -3.14
C ASN A 90 -0.15 -12.04 -2.56
N HIS A 91 1.17 -11.96 -2.53
CA HIS A 91 1.99 -13.01 -1.94
C HIS A 91 1.71 -13.14 -0.43
N MET A 92 1.60 -12.04 0.27
CA MET A 92 1.27 -12.04 1.69
C MET A 92 -0.11 -12.64 1.95
N LEU A 93 -1.08 -12.28 1.12
CA LEU A 93 -2.43 -12.80 1.23
C LEU A 93 -2.45 -14.32 1.03
N GLU A 94 -1.66 -14.80 0.08
CA GLU A 94 -1.56 -16.22 -0.19
C GLU A 94 -1.02 -16.97 1.02
N ILE A 95 0.01 -16.45 1.66
CA ILE A 95 0.59 -17.06 2.85
C ILE A 95 -0.44 -17.08 3.99
N GLU A 96 -1.14 -15.98 4.22
CA GLU A 96 -2.16 -15.92 5.26
C GLU A 96 -3.28 -16.91 5.02
N THR A 97 -3.68 -17.07 3.78
CA THR A 97 -4.73 -18.02 3.41
C THR A 97 -4.29 -19.46 3.70
N LYS A 98 -3.05 -19.80 3.39
CA LYS A 98 -2.53 -21.13 3.65
C LYS A 98 -2.46 -21.40 5.15
N LEU A 99 -2.03 -20.41 5.93
CA LEU A 99 -1.97 -20.58 7.38
C LEU A 99 -3.36 -20.79 7.97
N SER A 100 -4.35 -20.06 7.48
CA SER A 100 -5.73 -20.24 7.93
C SER A 100 -6.22 -21.64 7.63
N THR A 101 -5.90 -22.16 6.47
CA THR A 101 -6.30 -23.51 6.08
C THR A 101 -5.66 -24.56 7.01
N VAL A 102 -4.45 -24.32 7.45
CA VAL A 102 -3.76 -25.25 8.35
C VAL A 102 -4.39 -25.23 9.74
N PHE A 103 -4.76 -24.07 10.25
CA PHE A 103 -5.29 -23.96 11.59
C PHE A 103 -6.80 -24.19 11.71
N TYR A 104 -7.52 -24.20 10.61
CA TYR A 104 -8.96 -24.43 10.65
C TYR A 104 -9.30 -25.62 9.75
N PRO A 105 -9.19 -26.80 10.28
CA PRO A 105 -9.43 -28.01 9.49
C PRO A 105 -10.87 -28.16 9.03
#